data_b1e399c6dd73148ad539bdf1665de486
#
_entry.id   b1e399c6dd73148ad539bdf1665de486
#
_cell.length_a   1.000
_cell.length_b   1.000
_cell.length_c   1.000
_cell.angle_alpha   90.00
_cell.angle_beta   90.00
_cell.angle_gamma   90.00
#
_symmetry.space_group_name_H-M   'P 1'
#
loop_
_entity.id
_entity.type
_entity.pdbx_description
1 polymer ?
#
loop_
_entity_poly.entity_id
_entity_poly.type
_entity_poly.pdbx_seq_one_letter_code
_entity_poly.pdbx_strand_id
1 'polypeptide(L)'
;MSTTISDERPDTDELVALYDAVGWTAYTQDPAALTAAIAGSHTVLTARDDDGHLLGLLRTVSDGVTILYVQDVLVLPSAHRSGIGGALLDAVLQRYADVRQTVLLTDAEPGQRAFYESRGFVEAHDVDPQPLRSFVLLR
;
A
#
# COMPACT_ATOMS: atom_id res chain seq x y z
N MET A 1 17.69 3.96 -14.60
CA MET A 1 16.98 4.88 -13.70
C MET A 1 16.75 4.16 -12.38
N SER A 2 17.17 4.75 -11.30
CA SER A 2 17.01 4.14 -9.99
C SER A 2 15.80 4.71 -9.26
N THR A 3 15.28 3.93 -8.32
CA THR A 3 14.14 4.30 -7.50
C THR A 3 14.57 4.24 -6.04
N THR A 4 14.22 5.27 -5.28
CA THR A 4 14.51 5.34 -3.85
C THR A 4 13.24 5.12 -3.04
N ILE A 5 13.28 4.16 -2.12
CA ILE A 5 12.20 3.90 -1.16
C ILE A 5 12.55 4.64 0.13
N SER A 6 11.63 5.46 0.60
CA SER A 6 11.85 6.28 1.81
C SER A 6 10.61 6.26 2.71
N ASP A 7 10.86 6.46 4.00
CA ASP A 7 9.80 6.72 4.98
C ASP A 7 9.56 8.23 4.99
N GLU A 8 8.48 8.66 4.37
CA GLU A 8 8.12 10.07 4.31
C GLU A 8 6.64 10.26 4.06
N ARG A 9 6.15 11.45 4.39
CA ARG A 9 4.76 11.84 4.09
C ARG A 9 4.80 12.98 3.08
N PRO A 10 4.44 12.70 1.81
CA PRO A 10 4.41 13.72 0.77
C PRO A 10 3.44 14.86 1.10
N ASP A 11 3.63 16.01 0.46
CA ASP A 11 2.70 17.11 0.61
C ASP A 11 1.35 16.82 -0.06
N THR A 12 0.35 17.65 0.24
CA THR A 12 -1.01 17.44 -0.26
C THR A 12 -1.07 17.43 -1.78
N ASP A 13 -0.34 18.30 -2.46
CA ASP A 13 -0.39 18.38 -3.91
C ASP A 13 0.18 17.11 -4.56
N GLU A 14 1.27 16.58 -4.04
CA GLU A 14 1.84 15.31 -4.52
C GLU A 14 0.88 14.14 -4.27
N LEU A 15 0.25 14.11 -3.09
CA LEU A 15 -0.72 13.06 -2.75
C LEU A 15 -1.92 13.07 -3.68
N VAL A 16 -2.50 14.24 -3.89
CA VAL A 16 -3.65 14.39 -4.78
C VAL A 16 -3.29 13.95 -6.19
N ALA A 17 -2.14 14.38 -6.71
CA ALA A 17 -1.69 14.00 -8.04
C ALA A 17 -1.52 12.49 -8.19
N LEU A 18 -0.92 11.83 -7.20
CA LEU A 18 -0.71 10.39 -7.24
C LEU A 18 -2.03 9.62 -7.17
N TYR A 19 -2.89 9.95 -6.21
CA TYR A 19 -4.17 9.25 -6.04
C TYR A 19 -5.11 9.49 -7.23
N ASP A 20 -5.12 10.69 -7.81
CA ASP A 20 -5.88 10.96 -9.04
C ASP A 20 -5.35 10.14 -10.21
N ALA A 21 -4.03 10.03 -10.36
CA ALA A 21 -3.40 9.31 -11.47
C ALA A 21 -3.78 7.83 -11.49
N VAL A 22 -4.02 7.23 -10.32
CA VAL A 22 -4.47 5.83 -10.22
C VAL A 22 -5.99 5.69 -10.20
N GLY A 23 -6.72 6.79 -10.31
CA GLY A 23 -8.18 6.77 -10.40
C GLY A 23 -8.92 6.67 -9.06
N TRP A 24 -8.23 6.87 -7.95
CA TRP A 24 -8.83 6.78 -6.61
C TRP A 24 -9.42 8.12 -6.19
N THR A 25 -10.42 8.58 -6.94
CA THR A 25 -10.99 9.93 -6.80
C THR A 25 -11.82 10.11 -5.53
N ALA A 26 -12.27 9.03 -4.91
CA ALA A 26 -12.95 9.12 -3.62
C ALA A 26 -12.05 9.78 -2.55
N TYR A 27 -10.74 9.56 -2.65
CA TYR A 27 -9.77 10.20 -1.76
C TYR A 27 -9.53 11.66 -2.12
N THR A 28 -9.44 11.96 -3.41
CA THR A 28 -9.04 13.30 -3.88
C THR A 28 -10.18 14.32 -3.88
N GLN A 29 -11.42 13.88 -3.73
CA GLN A 29 -12.56 14.76 -3.56
C GLN A 29 -12.49 15.57 -2.26
N ASP A 30 -11.75 15.07 -1.27
CA ASP A 30 -11.52 15.76 0.00
C ASP A 30 -10.02 15.71 0.33
N PRO A 31 -9.22 16.64 -0.22
CA PRO A 31 -7.78 16.64 0.01
C PRO A 31 -7.39 16.75 1.49
N ALA A 32 -8.17 17.45 2.29
CA ALA A 32 -7.89 17.57 3.73
C ALA A 32 -8.04 16.22 4.43
N ALA A 33 -9.06 15.44 4.07
CA ALA A 33 -9.24 14.09 4.62
C ALA A 33 -8.12 13.16 4.18
N LEU A 34 -7.68 13.24 2.93
CA LEU A 34 -6.54 12.44 2.45
C LEU A 34 -5.27 12.77 3.24
N THR A 35 -4.98 14.05 3.42
CA THR A 35 -3.82 14.50 4.19
C THR A 35 -3.89 14.00 5.64
N ALA A 36 -5.07 14.06 6.26
CA ALA A 36 -5.28 13.57 7.62
C ALA A 36 -5.08 12.04 7.70
N ALA A 37 -5.55 11.30 6.69
CA ALA A 37 -5.36 9.85 6.64
C ALA A 37 -3.88 9.47 6.54
N ILE A 38 -3.13 10.17 5.71
CA ILE A 38 -1.68 9.97 5.59
C ILE A 38 -0.98 10.29 6.92
N ALA A 39 -1.33 11.41 7.55
CA ALA A 39 -0.76 11.80 8.84
C ALA A 39 -1.07 10.78 9.94
N GLY A 40 -2.25 10.16 9.90
CA GLY A 40 -2.67 9.14 10.86
C GLY A 40 -2.16 7.74 10.55
N SER A 41 -1.52 7.53 9.43
CA SER A 41 -0.95 6.22 9.07
C SER A 41 0.25 5.88 9.96
N HIS A 42 0.42 4.59 10.27
CA HIS A 42 1.54 4.15 11.10
C HIS A 42 2.88 4.28 10.37
N THR A 43 2.92 3.81 9.13
CA THR A 43 4.08 3.99 8.24
C THR A 43 3.58 4.40 6.87
N VAL A 44 4.29 5.34 6.25
CA VAL A 44 4.09 5.73 4.86
C VAL A 44 5.43 5.59 4.16
N LEU A 45 5.49 4.73 3.15
CA LEU A 45 6.67 4.54 2.31
C LEU A 45 6.40 5.16 0.95
N THR A 46 7.40 5.83 0.41
CA THR A 46 7.32 6.41 -0.94
C THR A 46 8.38 5.82 -1.84
N ALA A 47 8.10 5.84 -3.13
CA ALA A 47 9.05 5.52 -4.18
C ALA A 47 9.23 6.74 -5.06
N ARG A 48 10.47 7.22 -5.20
CA ARG A 48 10.80 8.39 -6.02
C ARG A 48 11.87 8.03 -7.04
N ASP A 49 11.82 8.68 -8.19
CA ASP A 49 12.89 8.55 -9.18
C ASP A 49 14.09 9.43 -8.84
N ASP A 50 15.10 9.44 -9.72
CA ASP A 50 16.32 10.23 -9.50
C ASP A 50 16.10 11.74 -9.48
N ASP A 51 15.01 12.21 -10.10
CA ASP A 51 14.63 13.62 -10.13
C ASP A 51 13.70 14.01 -8.97
N GLY A 52 13.39 13.07 -8.10
CA GLY A 52 12.52 13.30 -6.95
C GLY A 52 11.04 13.19 -7.23
N HIS A 53 10.63 12.73 -8.42
CA HIS A 53 9.21 12.56 -8.72
C HIS A 53 8.63 11.39 -7.92
N LEU A 54 7.45 11.59 -7.34
CA LEU A 54 6.74 10.56 -6.59
C LEU A 54 6.12 9.57 -7.56
N LEU A 55 6.61 8.31 -7.54
CA LEU A 55 6.14 7.26 -8.44
C LEU A 55 5.18 6.29 -7.77
N GLY A 56 5.25 6.14 -6.47
CA GLY A 56 4.40 5.20 -5.74
C GLY A 56 4.38 5.48 -4.25
N LEU A 57 3.43 4.85 -3.58
CA LEU A 57 3.22 5.04 -2.15
C LEU A 57 2.59 3.78 -1.56
N LEU A 58 2.97 3.47 -0.33
CA LEU A 58 2.33 2.44 0.49
C LEU A 58 2.06 3.03 1.86
N ARG A 59 0.85 2.87 2.38
CA ARG A 59 0.53 3.30 3.74
C ARG A 59 -0.10 2.20 4.56
N THR A 60 0.08 2.27 5.86
CA THR A 60 -0.32 1.22 6.78
C THR A 60 -1.09 1.76 7.97
N VAL A 61 -1.90 0.86 8.57
CA VAL A 61 -2.49 1.04 9.90
C VAL A 61 -1.97 -0.10 10.77
N SER A 62 -1.46 0.19 11.95
CA SER A 62 -0.82 -0.81 12.79
C SER A 62 -0.74 -0.34 14.24
N ASP A 63 -0.72 -1.30 15.17
CA ASP A 63 -0.35 -1.02 16.56
C ASP A 63 1.17 -1.12 16.77
N GLY A 64 1.91 -1.50 15.74
CA GLY A 64 3.36 -1.69 15.81
C GLY A 64 3.81 -2.98 16.46
N VAL A 65 2.89 -3.82 16.92
CA VAL A 65 3.20 -5.02 17.74
C VAL A 65 2.53 -6.28 17.20
N THR A 66 1.20 -6.25 17.01
CA THR A 66 0.44 -7.48 16.72
C THR A 66 -0.13 -7.54 15.31
N ILE A 67 -0.45 -6.40 14.72
CA ILE A 67 -1.18 -6.34 13.45
C ILE A 67 -0.59 -5.28 12.54
N LEU A 68 -0.47 -5.63 11.27
CA LEU A 68 -0.20 -4.70 10.18
C LEU A 68 -1.35 -4.80 9.20
N TYR A 69 -2.02 -3.69 8.93
CA TYR A 69 -2.96 -3.58 7.84
C TYR A 69 -2.36 -2.69 6.76
N VAL A 70 -2.11 -3.28 5.58
CA VAL A 70 -1.63 -2.52 4.42
C VAL A 70 -2.86 -1.93 3.74
N GLN A 71 -3.05 -0.62 3.91
CA GLN A 71 -4.27 0.04 3.43
C GLN A 71 -4.20 0.38 1.95
N ASP A 72 -3.12 1.02 1.53
CA ASP A 72 -2.96 1.46 0.15
C ASP A 72 -1.59 1.04 -0.38
N VAL A 73 -1.56 0.49 -1.58
CA VAL A 73 -0.35 0.31 -2.39
C VAL A 73 -0.69 0.84 -3.77
N LEU A 74 -0.07 1.94 -4.17
CA LEU A 74 -0.36 2.54 -5.46
C LEU A 74 0.92 2.96 -6.17
N VAL A 75 0.92 2.79 -7.49
CA VAL A 75 2.04 3.14 -8.37
C VAL A 75 1.48 3.88 -9.57
N LEU A 76 2.12 4.96 -9.97
CA LEU A 76 1.73 5.70 -11.18
C LEU A 76 1.60 4.74 -12.36
N PRO A 77 0.55 4.88 -13.19
CA PRO A 77 0.41 4.03 -14.37
C PRO A 77 1.64 4.04 -15.28
N SER A 78 2.30 5.19 -15.42
CA SER A 78 3.50 5.33 -16.23
C SER A 78 4.71 4.56 -15.67
N ALA A 79 4.65 4.16 -14.40
CA ALA A 79 5.71 3.42 -13.73
C ALA A 79 5.33 1.95 -13.44
N HIS A 80 4.22 1.48 -13.99
CA HIS A 80 3.82 0.08 -13.85
C HIS A 80 4.86 -0.85 -14.49
N ARG A 81 4.98 -2.07 -13.97
CA ARG A 81 5.92 -3.11 -14.40
C ARG A 81 7.39 -2.76 -14.18
N SER A 82 7.68 -1.76 -13.37
CA SER A 82 9.05 -1.38 -12.99
C SER A 82 9.49 -2.01 -11.67
N GLY A 83 8.64 -2.82 -11.03
CA GLY A 83 8.94 -3.46 -9.75
C GLY A 83 8.74 -2.57 -8.53
N ILE A 84 8.16 -1.38 -8.69
CA ILE A 84 7.99 -0.41 -7.60
C ILE A 84 7.02 -0.94 -6.54
N GLY A 85 5.87 -1.49 -6.96
CA GLY A 85 4.90 -2.06 -6.02
C GLY A 85 5.50 -3.17 -5.18
N GLY A 86 6.28 -4.07 -5.82
CA GLY A 86 7.00 -5.13 -5.13
C GLY A 86 8.04 -4.60 -4.16
N ALA A 87 8.80 -3.58 -4.56
CA ALA A 87 9.83 -2.98 -3.71
C ALA A 87 9.21 -2.32 -2.46
N LEU A 88 8.09 -1.61 -2.62
CA LEU A 88 7.36 -1.03 -1.50
C LEU A 88 6.84 -2.09 -0.54
N LEU A 89 6.25 -3.15 -1.08
CA LEU A 89 5.70 -4.23 -0.27
C LEU A 89 6.81 -4.99 0.46
N ASP A 90 7.91 -5.31 -0.23
CA ASP A 90 9.05 -5.98 0.38
C ASP A 90 9.64 -5.14 1.54
N ALA A 91 9.75 -3.83 1.34
CA ALA A 91 10.27 -2.93 2.38
C ALA A 91 9.37 -2.90 3.61
N VAL A 92 8.05 -2.84 3.43
CA VAL A 92 7.13 -2.82 4.58
C VAL A 92 7.09 -4.15 5.28
N LEU A 93 7.13 -5.28 4.56
CA LEU A 93 7.14 -6.60 5.17
C LEU A 93 8.41 -6.82 6.00
N GLN A 94 9.55 -6.34 5.54
CA GLN A 94 10.79 -6.40 6.30
C GLN A 94 10.72 -5.56 7.57
N ARG A 95 10.16 -4.35 7.47
CA ARG A 95 10.03 -3.43 8.60
C ARG A 95 9.13 -3.99 9.71
N TYR A 96 8.11 -4.75 9.34
CA TYR A 96 7.15 -5.35 10.27
C TYR A 96 7.34 -6.85 10.43
N ALA A 97 8.57 -7.35 10.27
CA ALA A 97 8.86 -8.79 10.30
C ALA A 97 8.44 -9.47 11.60
N ASP A 98 8.39 -8.73 12.71
CA ASP A 98 8.04 -9.28 14.02
C ASP A 98 6.53 -9.21 14.33
N VAL A 99 5.75 -8.61 13.46
CA VAL A 99 4.29 -8.51 13.63
C VAL A 99 3.65 -9.85 13.26
N ARG A 100 2.79 -10.34 14.14
CA ARG A 100 2.19 -11.66 13.97
C ARG A 100 1.29 -11.78 12.75
N GLN A 101 0.52 -10.72 12.44
CA GLN A 101 -0.51 -10.80 11.41
C GLN A 101 -0.45 -9.59 10.50
N THR A 102 -0.33 -9.86 9.20
CA THR A 102 -0.41 -8.83 8.17
C THR A 102 -1.62 -9.10 7.29
N VAL A 103 -2.45 -8.09 7.08
CA VAL A 103 -3.71 -8.20 6.35
C VAL A 103 -3.81 -7.09 5.33
N LEU A 104 -4.43 -7.38 4.20
CA LEU A 104 -4.79 -6.37 3.21
C LEU A 104 -6.06 -6.79 2.46
N LEU A 105 -6.69 -5.84 1.83
CA LEU A 105 -7.75 -6.07 0.86
C LEU A 105 -7.29 -5.53 -0.48
N THR A 106 -7.66 -6.21 -1.54
CA THR A 106 -7.37 -5.77 -2.91
C THR A 106 -8.57 -6.08 -3.80
N ASP A 107 -8.57 -5.52 -5.00
CA ASP A 107 -9.64 -5.82 -5.95
C ASP A 107 -9.51 -7.24 -6.52
N ALA A 108 -10.50 -7.64 -7.29
CA ALA A 108 -10.58 -9.01 -7.81
C ALA A 108 -9.80 -9.23 -9.11
N GLU A 109 -8.97 -8.27 -9.52
CA GLU A 109 -8.18 -8.43 -10.74
C GLU A 109 -7.22 -9.61 -10.58
N PRO A 110 -7.14 -10.54 -11.59
CA PRO A 110 -6.35 -11.77 -11.45
C PRO A 110 -4.88 -11.57 -11.09
N GLY A 111 -4.26 -10.50 -11.56
CA GLY A 111 -2.86 -10.19 -11.28
C GLY A 111 -2.59 -9.89 -9.81
N GLN A 112 -3.59 -9.42 -9.07
CA GLN A 112 -3.43 -9.10 -7.65
C GLN A 112 -3.16 -10.34 -6.82
N ARG A 113 -3.89 -11.42 -7.05
CA ARG A 113 -3.67 -12.68 -6.33
C ARG A 113 -2.23 -13.17 -6.53
N ALA A 114 -1.77 -13.23 -7.76
CA ALA A 114 -0.41 -13.70 -8.07
C ALA A 114 0.65 -12.79 -7.41
N PHE A 115 0.44 -11.49 -7.44
CA PHE A 115 1.36 -10.53 -6.86
C PHE A 115 1.53 -10.76 -5.35
N TYR A 116 0.43 -10.86 -4.61
CA TYR A 116 0.50 -11.05 -3.17
C TYR A 116 0.95 -12.45 -2.78
N GLU A 117 0.52 -13.48 -3.49
CA GLU A 117 0.99 -14.85 -3.25
C GLU A 117 2.50 -14.98 -3.43
N SER A 118 3.07 -14.24 -4.38
CA SER A 118 4.52 -14.26 -4.60
C SER A 118 5.31 -13.74 -3.40
N ARG A 119 4.66 -13.00 -2.48
CA ARG A 119 5.25 -12.47 -1.25
C ARG A 119 4.83 -13.23 0.00
N GLY A 120 4.23 -14.41 -0.17
CA GLY A 120 3.87 -15.27 0.95
C GLY A 120 2.49 -15.03 1.54
N PHE A 121 1.68 -14.15 0.95
CA PHE A 121 0.30 -13.97 1.36
C PHE A 121 -0.56 -15.14 0.87
N VAL A 122 -1.62 -15.44 1.60
CA VAL A 122 -2.62 -16.46 1.26
C VAL A 122 -3.98 -15.82 1.38
N GLU A 123 -4.87 -16.03 0.40
CA GLU A 123 -6.23 -15.55 0.55
C GLU A 123 -6.88 -16.18 1.78
N ALA A 124 -7.67 -15.39 2.49
CA ALA A 124 -8.18 -15.78 3.81
C ALA A 124 -8.87 -17.16 3.81
N HIS A 125 -9.64 -17.47 2.76
CA HIS A 125 -10.38 -18.75 2.68
C HIS A 125 -9.47 -19.96 2.38
N ASP A 126 -8.23 -19.74 1.97
CA ASP A 126 -7.25 -20.80 1.69
C ASP A 126 -6.28 -21.04 2.84
N VAL A 127 -6.41 -20.33 3.95
CA VAL A 127 -5.50 -20.48 5.11
C VAL A 127 -5.70 -21.85 5.76
N ASP A 128 -4.60 -22.57 5.98
CA ASP A 128 -4.55 -23.86 6.66
C ASP A 128 -4.03 -23.72 8.10
N PRO A 129 -4.45 -24.59 9.02
CA PRO A 129 -5.44 -25.67 8.90
C PRO A 129 -6.90 -25.19 8.97
N GLN A 130 -7.13 -23.93 9.34
CA GLN A 130 -8.48 -23.40 9.48
C GLN A 130 -8.66 -22.19 8.57
N PRO A 131 -9.55 -22.32 7.57
CA PRO A 131 -9.86 -21.20 6.69
C PRO A 131 -10.40 -20.01 7.46
N LEU A 132 -10.08 -18.81 7.00
CA LEU A 132 -10.56 -17.55 7.55
C LEU A 132 -11.58 -16.92 6.60
N ARG A 133 -12.39 -16.03 7.11
CA ARG A 133 -13.29 -15.20 6.31
C ARG A 133 -12.97 -13.76 6.53
N SER A 134 -13.10 -12.95 5.47
CA SER A 134 -13.02 -11.51 5.57
C SER A 134 -14.42 -10.91 5.47
N PHE A 135 -14.70 -9.89 6.29
CA PHE A 135 -15.97 -9.15 6.26
C PHE A 135 -15.65 -7.69 6.10
N VAL A 136 -16.36 -7.02 5.19
CA VAL A 136 -16.12 -5.63 4.87
C VAL A 136 -17.44 -4.88 4.94
N LEU A 137 -17.41 -3.70 5.55
CA LEU A 137 -18.54 -2.78 5.54
C LEU A 137 -18.05 -1.48 4.91
N LEU A 138 -18.53 -1.18 3.72
CA LEU A 138 -18.18 0.03 2.98
C LEU A 138 -19.30 1.06 3.11
N ARG A 139 -18.92 2.34 3.30
CA ARG A 139 -19.87 3.44 3.42
C ARG A 139 -19.59 4.53 2.39
#